data_89f938f077cccdeb2f0e6b632a82795c
#
_entry.id   89f938f077cccdeb2f0e6b632a82795c
#
_cell.length_a   1.000
_cell.length_b   1.000
_cell.length_c   1.000
_cell.angle_alpha   90.00
_cell.angle_beta   90.00
_cell.angle_gamma   90.00
#
_symmetry.space_group_name_H-M   'P 1'
#
loop_
_entity.id
_entity.type
_entity.pdbx_description
1 polymer ?
#
loop_
_entity_poly.entity_id
_entity_poly.type
_entity_poly.pdbx_seq_one_letter_code
_entity_poly.pdbx_strand_id
1 'polypeptide(L)'
;MPLTDFEGHGTYDPAEDYFPASPWESFHDLTENASFDLGGVVITAYSCPGHTKGSMVFLIDEEDGDKYLLTGDAANSFTFLYQNYSTSVEEFEDSLKALKEKVDGKYNKILNSHGTGVEKMGLLESLIKICEEIKAGKTAEVPFFYNGSSGLIACQPESENLNGNIVFHPERIWKKDTIIS
;
A
#
# COMPACT_ATOMS: atom_id res chain seq x y z
N MET A 1 -18.26 7.58 22.10
CA MET A 1 -18.07 8.85 21.39
C MET A 1 -18.81 8.70 20.08
N PRO A 2 -19.87 9.45 19.79
CA PRO A 2 -20.53 9.33 18.50
C PRO A 2 -19.56 9.76 17.40
N LEU A 3 -19.51 8.98 16.32
CA LEU A 3 -18.80 9.35 15.12
C LEU A 3 -19.49 10.61 14.56
N THR A 4 -18.87 11.76 14.76
CA THR A 4 -19.37 13.02 14.25
C THR A 4 -19.01 13.14 12.79
N ASP A 5 -20.00 13.55 12.07
CA ASP A 5 -20.10 13.89 10.68
C ASP A 5 -18.83 14.39 9.98
N PHE A 6 -18.50 13.71 8.94
CA PHE A 6 -17.89 14.34 7.75
C PHE A 6 -19.01 15.03 6.98
N GLU A 7 -18.85 16.32 6.71
CA GLU A 7 -19.78 17.24 6.05
C GLU A 7 -20.83 16.56 5.14
N GLY A 8 -22.09 16.48 5.62
CA GLY A 8 -23.24 16.06 4.82
C GLY A 8 -23.66 14.59 4.96
N HIS A 9 -23.00 13.81 5.79
CA HIS A 9 -23.46 12.48 6.20
C HIS A 9 -24.03 12.57 7.61
N GLY A 10 -25.31 12.28 7.81
CA GLY A 10 -25.96 12.36 9.10
C GLY A 10 -25.23 11.61 10.22
N THR A 11 -25.48 11.96 11.46
CA THR A 11 -24.92 11.26 12.62
C THR A 11 -25.33 9.78 12.59
N TYR A 12 -24.36 8.86 12.69
CA TYR A 12 -24.64 7.44 12.83
C TYR A 12 -25.46 7.21 14.11
N ASP A 13 -26.70 6.74 13.95
CA ASP A 13 -27.55 6.27 15.05
C ASP A 13 -27.52 4.74 15.10
N PRO A 14 -26.90 4.13 16.16
CA PRO A 14 -26.84 2.67 16.28
C PRO A 14 -28.21 1.99 16.32
N ALA A 15 -29.27 2.72 16.62
CA ALA A 15 -30.63 2.18 16.68
C ALA A 15 -31.33 2.18 15.31
N GLU A 16 -31.01 3.15 14.45
CA GLU A 16 -31.59 3.31 13.11
C GLU A 16 -30.69 2.80 12.00
N ASP A 17 -29.36 2.93 12.17
CA ASP A 17 -28.33 2.57 11.18
C ASP A 17 -27.70 1.20 11.49
N TYR A 18 -28.44 0.30 12.11
CA TYR A 18 -27.94 -1.04 12.42
C TYR A 18 -27.80 -1.88 11.16
N PHE A 19 -26.54 -2.13 10.78
CA PHE A 19 -26.22 -3.19 9.83
C PHE A 19 -25.97 -4.48 10.59
N PRO A 20 -26.80 -5.54 10.39
CA PRO A 20 -26.53 -6.82 11.02
C PRO A 20 -25.14 -7.30 10.60
N ALA A 21 -24.33 -7.72 11.58
CA ALA A 21 -23.03 -8.31 11.28
C ALA A 21 -23.21 -9.46 10.30
N SER A 22 -22.51 -9.41 9.18
CA SER A 22 -22.49 -10.53 8.24
C SER A 22 -21.97 -11.78 8.97
N PRO A 23 -22.60 -12.96 8.78
CA PRO A 23 -22.07 -14.19 9.35
C PRO A 23 -20.62 -14.39 8.95
N TRP A 24 -19.77 -14.84 9.88
CA TRP A 24 -18.35 -15.08 9.60
C TRP A 24 -18.13 -15.99 8.39
N GLU A 25 -19.02 -16.93 8.17
CA GLU A 25 -19.00 -17.87 7.06
C GLU A 25 -19.26 -17.21 5.69
N SER A 26 -19.73 -15.97 5.68
CA SER A 26 -19.91 -15.20 4.44
C SER A 26 -18.64 -14.49 3.95
N PHE A 27 -17.59 -14.47 4.78
CA PHE A 27 -16.29 -13.93 4.39
C PHE A 27 -15.45 -14.99 3.72
N HIS A 28 -14.78 -14.62 2.65
CA HIS A 28 -13.86 -15.48 1.92
C HIS A 28 -12.48 -14.84 1.89
N ASP A 29 -11.44 -15.67 1.96
CA ASP A 29 -10.06 -15.19 1.82
C ASP A 29 -9.86 -14.58 0.43
N LEU A 30 -9.30 -13.38 0.41
CA LEU A 30 -8.88 -12.74 -0.82
C LEU A 30 -7.51 -13.30 -1.23
N THR A 31 -7.48 -14.02 -2.34
CA THR A 31 -6.28 -14.66 -2.84
C THR A 31 -5.65 -13.90 -4.00
N GLU A 32 -4.39 -14.16 -4.24
CA GLU A 32 -3.65 -13.69 -5.40
C GLU A 32 -4.39 -14.04 -6.70
N ASN A 33 -4.54 -13.06 -7.61
CA ASN A 33 -5.27 -13.15 -8.87
C ASN A 33 -6.79 -13.41 -8.73
N ALA A 34 -7.38 -13.25 -7.53
CA ALA A 34 -8.83 -13.23 -7.41
C ALA A 34 -9.40 -12.12 -8.31
N SER A 35 -10.42 -12.45 -9.10
CA SER A 35 -10.99 -11.50 -10.06
C SER A 35 -12.52 -11.45 -9.92
N PHE A 36 -13.04 -10.23 -9.99
CA PHE A 36 -14.47 -9.92 -9.83
C PHE A 36 -14.95 -9.16 -11.05
N ASP A 37 -15.85 -9.75 -11.80
CA ASP A 37 -16.54 -9.10 -12.93
C ASP A 37 -17.84 -8.46 -12.41
N LEU A 38 -17.91 -7.12 -12.52
CA LEU A 38 -19.05 -6.33 -12.07
C LEU A 38 -19.93 -5.84 -13.23
N GLY A 39 -19.73 -6.38 -14.43
CA GLY A 39 -20.46 -5.96 -15.63
C GLY A 39 -19.91 -4.66 -16.20
N GLY A 40 -18.83 -4.72 -17.00
CA GLY A 40 -18.12 -3.57 -17.57
C GLY A 40 -16.97 -3.05 -16.75
N VAL A 41 -16.77 -3.56 -15.53
CA VAL A 41 -15.59 -3.30 -14.68
C VAL A 41 -15.09 -4.63 -14.13
N VAL A 42 -13.82 -4.91 -14.33
CA VAL A 42 -13.15 -6.09 -13.75
C VAL A 42 -12.12 -5.64 -12.70
N ILE A 43 -12.22 -6.21 -11.52
CA ILE A 43 -11.28 -5.95 -10.43
C ILE A 43 -10.44 -7.20 -10.19
N THR A 44 -9.10 -7.08 -10.29
CA THR A 44 -8.17 -8.19 -10.03
C THR A 44 -7.27 -7.84 -8.84
N ALA A 45 -7.20 -8.74 -7.87
CA ALA A 45 -6.40 -8.57 -6.66
C ALA A 45 -4.99 -9.14 -6.82
N TYR A 46 -3.99 -8.38 -6.34
CA TYR A 46 -2.59 -8.79 -6.30
C TYR A 46 -2.02 -8.59 -4.90
N SER A 47 -1.24 -9.55 -4.44
CA SER A 47 -0.52 -9.45 -3.16
C SER A 47 0.64 -8.45 -3.27
N CYS A 48 0.76 -7.57 -2.29
CA CYS A 48 1.85 -6.60 -2.18
C CYS A 48 2.24 -6.42 -0.70
N PRO A 49 2.82 -7.45 -0.05
CA PRO A 49 3.30 -7.36 1.32
C PRO A 49 4.32 -6.22 1.47
N GLY A 50 4.12 -5.40 2.49
CA GLY A 50 4.97 -4.24 2.75
C GLY A 50 4.48 -3.51 4.00
N HIS A 51 3.61 -2.53 3.81
CA HIS A 51 2.97 -1.79 4.89
C HIS A 51 2.36 -2.75 5.93
N THR A 52 1.65 -3.75 5.47
CA THR A 52 1.31 -4.95 6.25
C THR A 52 1.70 -6.22 5.50
N LYS A 53 1.84 -7.35 6.21
CA LYS A 53 2.10 -8.65 5.58
C LYS A 53 0.97 -9.15 4.69
N GLY A 54 -0.25 -8.68 4.92
CA GLY A 54 -1.45 -9.02 4.15
C GLY A 54 -1.89 -7.95 3.17
N SER A 55 -1.07 -6.96 2.88
CA SER A 55 -1.44 -5.88 1.95
C SER A 55 -1.73 -6.41 0.55
N MET A 56 -2.82 -5.91 -0.03
CA MET A 56 -3.29 -6.22 -1.38
C MET A 56 -3.40 -4.95 -2.21
N VAL A 57 -3.25 -5.09 -3.50
CA VAL A 57 -3.41 -4.04 -4.52
C VAL A 57 -4.44 -4.53 -5.54
N PHE A 58 -5.23 -3.63 -6.09
CA PHE A 58 -6.28 -3.97 -7.04
C PHE A 58 -6.03 -3.28 -8.39
N LEU A 59 -6.05 -4.09 -9.45
CA LEU A 59 -6.16 -3.57 -10.81
C LEU A 59 -7.65 -3.47 -11.14
N ILE A 60 -8.11 -2.27 -11.47
CA ILE A 60 -9.48 -1.97 -11.87
C ILE A 60 -9.45 -1.65 -13.36
N ASP A 61 -10.05 -2.52 -14.16
CA ASP A 61 -10.11 -2.44 -15.62
C ASP A 61 -11.55 -2.10 -16.04
N GLU A 62 -11.76 -0.87 -16.52
CA GLU A 62 -13.03 -0.44 -17.10
C GLU A 62 -13.03 -0.74 -18.61
N GLU A 63 -14.10 -1.34 -19.12
CA GLU A 63 -14.19 -1.81 -20.52
C GLU A 63 -13.91 -0.69 -21.53
N ASP A 64 -14.52 0.48 -21.32
CA ASP A 64 -14.40 1.66 -22.21
C ASP A 64 -13.76 2.87 -21.50
N GLY A 65 -13.05 2.64 -20.41
CA GLY A 65 -12.57 3.70 -19.54
C GLY A 65 -11.10 3.66 -19.18
N ASP A 66 -10.82 4.28 -18.05
CA ASP A 66 -9.50 4.28 -17.46
C ASP A 66 -9.20 2.92 -16.77
N LYS A 67 -7.92 2.63 -16.64
CA LYS A 67 -7.43 1.46 -15.91
C LYS A 67 -6.65 1.94 -14.70
N TYR A 68 -7.08 1.52 -13.53
CA TYR A 68 -6.53 2.01 -12.28
C TYR A 68 -5.75 0.92 -11.55
N LEU A 69 -4.63 1.30 -10.97
CA LEU A 69 -3.95 0.52 -9.95
C LEU A 69 -4.29 1.15 -8.59
N LEU A 70 -5.19 0.55 -7.82
CA LEU A 70 -5.54 0.97 -6.47
C LEU A 70 -4.55 0.34 -5.49
N THR A 71 -3.59 1.13 -5.04
CA THR A 71 -2.50 0.67 -4.17
C THR A 71 -2.81 0.83 -2.68
N GLY A 72 -3.77 1.68 -2.33
CA GLY A 72 -4.12 1.94 -0.92
C GLY A 72 -2.90 2.32 -0.09
N ASP A 73 -2.75 1.65 1.05
CA ASP A 73 -1.59 1.80 1.94
C ASP A 73 -0.44 0.84 1.60
N ALA A 74 -0.66 -0.13 0.71
CA ALA A 74 0.37 -1.06 0.29
C ALA A 74 1.56 -0.34 -0.37
N ALA A 75 1.27 0.67 -1.22
CA ALA A 75 2.26 1.52 -1.86
C ALA A 75 1.68 2.91 -2.16
N ASN A 76 2.25 3.94 -1.59
CA ASN A 76 1.86 5.33 -1.81
C ASN A 76 3.08 6.26 -1.73
N SER A 77 2.87 7.55 -1.97
CA SER A 77 3.94 8.55 -1.93
C SER A 77 4.59 8.76 -0.56
N PHE A 78 4.06 8.13 0.49
CA PHE A 78 4.65 8.15 1.84
C PHE A 78 4.39 6.81 2.55
N THR A 79 5.03 5.75 2.06
CA THR A 79 4.78 4.37 2.52
C THR A 79 5.43 4.09 3.87
N PHE A 80 4.64 3.53 4.79
CA PHE A 80 5.08 3.17 6.14
C PHE A 80 5.50 1.70 6.23
N LEU A 81 6.78 1.45 6.48
CA LEU A 81 7.37 0.13 6.72
C LEU A 81 7.99 -0.02 8.12
N TYR A 82 7.73 0.91 9.03
CA TYR A 82 8.39 0.96 10.33
C TYR A 82 7.61 0.25 11.46
N GLN A 83 6.36 -0.10 11.23
CA GLN A 83 5.50 -0.77 12.21
C GLN A 83 5.89 -2.25 12.40
N ASN A 84 5.59 -2.82 13.57
CA ASN A 84 5.93 -4.21 13.89
C ASN A 84 5.24 -5.25 12.99
N TYR A 85 4.14 -4.89 12.36
CA TYR A 85 3.39 -5.69 11.40
C TYR A 85 3.83 -5.49 9.94
N SER A 86 4.71 -4.53 9.69
CA SER A 86 5.27 -4.31 8.35
C SER A 86 6.35 -5.34 8.03
N THR A 87 6.63 -5.53 6.74
CA THR A 87 7.75 -6.36 6.28
C THR A 87 9.09 -5.62 6.41
N SER A 88 10.19 -6.26 6.06
CA SER A 88 11.47 -5.59 5.83
C SER A 88 11.45 -4.79 4.53
N VAL A 89 12.42 -3.89 4.36
CA VAL A 89 12.60 -3.12 3.11
C VAL A 89 12.88 -4.07 1.94
N GLU A 90 13.70 -5.08 2.15
CA GLU A 90 14.01 -6.09 1.13
C GLU A 90 12.78 -6.88 0.68
N GLU A 91 11.95 -7.36 1.62
CA GLU A 91 10.71 -8.07 1.29
C GLU A 91 9.70 -7.16 0.57
N PHE A 92 9.64 -5.89 0.93
CA PHE A 92 8.79 -4.93 0.23
C PHE A 92 9.27 -4.67 -1.20
N GLU A 93 10.57 -4.53 -1.40
CA GLU A 93 11.16 -4.39 -2.74
C GLU A 93 10.82 -5.59 -3.64
N ASP A 94 10.97 -6.82 -3.10
CA ASP A 94 10.61 -8.04 -3.81
C ASP A 94 9.12 -8.04 -4.20
N SER A 95 8.25 -7.61 -3.28
CA SER A 95 6.80 -7.48 -3.51
C SER A 95 6.49 -6.49 -4.62
N LEU A 96 7.13 -5.31 -4.60
CA LEU A 96 6.95 -4.28 -5.62
C LEU A 96 7.42 -4.75 -7.01
N LYS A 97 8.56 -5.45 -7.07
CA LYS A 97 9.09 -6.02 -8.32
C LYS A 97 8.13 -7.07 -8.89
N ALA A 98 7.65 -7.99 -8.04
CA ALA A 98 6.69 -9.00 -8.43
C ALA A 98 5.34 -8.40 -8.87
N LEU A 99 4.84 -7.38 -8.16
CA LEU A 99 3.65 -6.64 -8.56
C LEU A 99 3.84 -5.97 -9.91
N LYS A 100 4.95 -5.25 -10.08
CA LYS A 100 5.26 -4.53 -11.32
C LYS A 100 5.24 -5.45 -12.53
N GLU A 101 5.86 -6.62 -12.47
CA GLU A 101 5.85 -7.61 -13.55
C GLU A 101 4.42 -8.03 -13.96
N LYS A 102 3.50 -8.11 -12.99
CA LYS A 102 2.11 -8.52 -13.22
C LYS A 102 1.24 -7.44 -13.83
N VAL A 103 1.49 -6.18 -13.47
CA VAL A 103 0.62 -5.04 -13.81
C VAL A 103 1.22 -4.10 -14.86
N ASP A 104 2.44 -4.33 -15.32
CA ASP A 104 3.13 -3.47 -16.29
C ASP A 104 2.28 -3.30 -17.58
N GLY A 105 2.11 -2.04 -17.98
CA GLY A 105 1.27 -1.67 -19.13
C GLY A 105 -0.24 -1.91 -18.98
N LYS A 106 -0.72 -2.35 -17.82
CA LYS A 106 -2.14 -2.65 -17.60
C LYS A 106 -2.94 -1.54 -16.94
N TYR A 107 -2.31 -0.46 -16.52
CA TYR A 107 -2.98 0.68 -15.89
C TYR A 107 -2.43 2.00 -16.42
N ASN A 108 -3.22 3.06 -16.32
CA ASN A 108 -2.85 4.42 -16.70
C ASN A 108 -3.07 5.44 -15.57
N LYS A 109 -3.60 5.01 -14.43
CA LYS A 109 -3.75 5.82 -13.23
C LYS A 109 -3.43 5.00 -11.98
N ILE A 110 -2.92 5.68 -10.94
CA ILE A 110 -2.67 5.06 -9.63
C ILE A 110 -3.51 5.81 -8.59
N LEU A 111 -4.20 5.03 -7.76
CA LEU A 111 -5.02 5.53 -6.66
C LEU A 111 -4.48 5.00 -5.32
N ASN A 112 -4.56 5.85 -4.29
CA ASN A 112 -4.22 5.47 -2.91
C ASN A 112 -5.33 5.83 -1.92
N SER A 113 -5.11 5.58 -0.63
CA SER A 113 -6.08 5.85 0.45
C SER A 113 -5.89 7.23 1.11
N HIS A 114 -4.91 8.04 0.72
CA HIS A 114 -4.51 9.26 1.40
C HIS A 114 -4.42 10.47 0.47
N GLY A 115 -4.39 11.66 1.07
CA GLY A 115 -4.19 12.92 0.36
C GLY A 115 -5.27 13.19 -0.68
N THR A 116 -4.88 13.39 -1.93
CA THR A 116 -5.82 13.58 -3.06
C THR A 116 -6.40 12.26 -3.60
N GLY A 117 -5.93 11.13 -3.11
CA GLY A 117 -6.29 9.81 -3.61
C GLY A 117 -5.63 9.42 -4.94
N VAL A 118 -4.85 10.31 -5.55
CA VAL A 118 -4.20 10.10 -6.87
C VAL A 118 -2.69 10.19 -6.73
N GLU A 119 -1.98 9.20 -7.26
CA GLU A 119 -0.53 9.14 -7.32
C GLU A 119 -0.02 9.41 -8.73
N LYS A 120 1.24 9.84 -8.82
CA LYS A 120 1.90 9.99 -10.11
C LYS A 120 2.31 8.63 -10.67
N MET A 121 2.25 8.50 -11.99
CA MET A 121 2.81 7.35 -12.69
C MET A 121 4.30 7.21 -12.39
N GLY A 122 4.80 5.97 -12.37
CA GLY A 122 6.18 5.67 -11.98
C GLY A 122 6.38 5.51 -10.46
N LEU A 123 5.30 5.46 -9.66
CA LEU A 123 5.38 5.26 -8.20
C LEU A 123 6.08 3.95 -7.83
N LEU A 124 5.74 2.83 -8.49
CA LEU A 124 6.34 1.52 -8.18
C LEU A 124 7.84 1.52 -8.44
N GLU A 125 8.27 2.05 -9.59
CA GLU A 125 9.68 2.19 -9.95
C GLU A 125 10.43 3.07 -8.95
N SER A 126 9.82 4.17 -8.54
CA SER A 126 10.41 5.08 -7.56
C SER A 126 10.57 4.41 -6.20
N LEU A 127 9.56 3.70 -5.70
CA LEU A 127 9.64 2.98 -4.42
C LEU A 127 10.66 1.85 -4.47
N ILE A 128 10.77 1.10 -5.57
CA ILE A 128 11.82 0.08 -5.77
C ILE A 128 13.20 0.74 -5.67
N LYS A 129 13.41 1.85 -6.37
CA LYS A 129 14.67 2.59 -6.32
C LYS A 129 15.01 3.07 -4.91
N ILE A 130 14.01 3.56 -4.16
CA ILE A 130 14.19 3.98 -2.77
C ILE A 130 14.64 2.80 -1.89
N CYS A 131 14.01 1.63 -2.05
CA CYS A 131 14.42 0.41 -1.33
C CYS A 131 15.90 0.04 -1.63
N GLU A 132 16.32 0.11 -2.89
CA GLU A 132 17.70 -0.12 -3.30
C GLU A 132 18.66 0.89 -2.65
N GLU A 133 18.29 2.17 -2.59
CA GLU A 133 19.08 3.23 -1.95
C GLU A 133 19.19 3.05 -0.42
N ILE A 134 18.09 2.66 0.25
CA ILE A 134 18.10 2.33 1.68
C ILE A 134 19.07 1.17 1.94
N LYS A 135 18.98 0.08 1.16
CA LYS A 135 19.86 -1.09 1.31
C LYS A 135 21.33 -0.76 1.03
N ALA A 136 21.59 0.20 0.17
CA ALA A 136 22.93 0.68 -0.15
C ALA A 136 23.47 1.73 0.84
N GLY A 137 22.68 2.14 1.83
CA GLY A 137 23.04 3.22 2.79
C GLY A 137 23.26 4.58 2.14
N LYS A 138 22.51 4.87 1.05
CA LYS A 138 22.66 6.11 0.26
C LYS A 138 21.56 7.14 0.51
N THR A 139 20.58 6.82 1.36
CA THR A 139 19.51 7.75 1.75
C THR A 139 19.97 8.66 2.90
N ALA A 140 19.53 9.91 2.88
CA ALA A 140 19.65 10.78 4.06
C ALA A 140 18.50 10.43 5.02
N GLU A 141 18.84 9.88 6.18
CA GLU A 141 17.89 9.35 7.14
C GLU A 141 17.45 10.43 8.13
N VAL A 142 16.15 10.75 8.17
CA VAL A 142 15.56 11.68 9.11
C VAL A 142 14.73 10.93 10.15
N PRO A 143 14.95 11.15 11.45
CA PRO A 143 14.13 10.52 12.48
C PRO A 143 12.64 10.84 12.30
N PHE A 144 11.80 9.82 12.43
CA PHE A 144 10.36 9.91 12.35
C PHE A 144 9.73 9.27 13.58
N PHE A 145 8.71 9.93 14.12
CA PHE A 145 7.94 9.41 15.25
C PHE A 145 6.46 9.67 15.01
N TYR A 146 5.67 8.63 15.05
CA TYR A 146 4.23 8.73 14.91
C TYR A 146 3.53 7.58 15.65
N ASN A 147 2.47 7.92 16.37
CA ASN A 147 1.59 6.96 17.06
C ASN A 147 2.34 5.95 17.96
N GLY A 148 3.32 6.45 18.74
CA GLY A 148 4.08 5.63 19.70
C GLY A 148 5.19 4.77 19.10
N SER A 149 5.41 4.83 17.79
CA SER A 149 6.46 4.09 17.09
C SER A 149 7.44 5.03 16.43
N SER A 150 8.71 4.60 16.32
CA SER A 150 9.78 5.35 15.68
C SER A 150 10.29 4.64 14.43
N GLY A 151 10.78 5.43 13.49
CA GLY A 151 11.40 4.97 12.26
C GLY A 151 12.33 6.04 11.68
N LEU A 152 12.77 5.83 10.46
CA LEU A 152 13.56 6.76 9.67
C LEU A 152 12.85 7.05 8.36
N ILE A 153 12.78 8.32 7.96
CA ILE A 153 12.35 8.71 6.61
C ILE A 153 13.55 8.57 5.69
N ALA A 154 13.40 7.84 4.62
CA ALA A 154 14.39 7.72 3.55
C ALA A 154 14.36 8.98 2.68
N CYS A 155 14.96 10.07 3.17
CA CYS A 155 15.07 11.29 2.40
C CYS A 155 15.97 11.07 1.19
N GLN A 156 15.46 11.42 0.02
CA GLN A 156 16.18 11.27 -1.24
C GLN A 156 17.00 12.51 -1.59
N PRO A 157 18.08 12.37 -2.35
CA PRO A 157 18.72 13.50 -2.96
C PRO A 157 17.71 14.26 -3.83
N GLU A 158 17.62 15.56 -3.70
CA GLU A 158 16.75 16.44 -4.52
C GLU A 158 16.97 16.26 -6.04
N SER A 159 18.13 15.71 -6.42
CA SER A 159 18.52 15.50 -7.80
C SER A 159 17.81 14.34 -8.51
N GLU A 160 17.17 13.42 -7.81
CA GLU A 160 16.64 12.19 -8.45
C GLU A 160 15.16 12.24 -8.81
N ASN A 161 14.43 13.29 -8.43
CA ASN A 161 13.01 13.53 -8.78
C ASN A 161 12.11 12.29 -8.68
N LEU A 162 12.36 11.46 -7.66
CA LEU A 162 11.63 10.24 -7.42
C LEU A 162 10.25 10.53 -6.81
N ASN A 163 9.27 9.75 -7.21
CA ASN A 163 7.93 9.79 -6.63
C ASN A 163 7.89 8.98 -5.33
N GLY A 164 7.63 9.66 -4.22
CA GLY A 164 7.37 8.97 -2.99
C GLY A 164 8.55 8.93 -2.02
N ASN A 165 8.27 8.37 -0.87
CA ASN A 165 9.21 8.22 0.23
C ASN A 165 8.83 6.99 1.06
N ILE A 166 9.76 6.47 1.83
CA ILE A 166 9.55 5.32 2.70
C ILE A 166 9.96 5.68 4.13
N VAL A 167 9.09 5.40 5.08
CA VAL A 167 9.43 5.39 6.51
C VAL A 167 9.71 3.95 6.90
N PHE A 168 10.92 3.65 7.34
CA PHE A 168 11.35 2.29 7.64
C PHE A 168 11.98 2.18 9.04
N HIS A 169 12.07 0.95 9.53
CA HIS A 169 12.77 0.64 10.77
C HIS A 169 14.21 0.21 10.47
N PRO A 170 15.25 0.85 11.04
CA PRO A 170 16.65 0.57 10.70
C PRO A 170 17.10 -0.87 10.96
N GLU A 171 16.45 -1.58 11.88
CA GLU A 171 16.75 -2.98 12.17
C GLU A 171 16.01 -3.97 11.25
N ARG A 172 15.20 -3.47 10.30
CA ARG A 172 14.38 -4.27 9.38
C ARG A 172 14.59 -3.90 7.92
N ILE A 173 15.83 -3.58 7.57
CA ILE A 173 16.21 -3.38 6.17
C ILE A 173 16.23 -4.73 5.44
N TRP A 174 16.84 -5.73 6.06
CA TRP A 174 17.04 -7.05 5.48
C TRP A 174 16.03 -8.06 6.01
N LYS A 175 15.67 -9.00 5.16
CA LYS A 175 14.88 -10.17 5.55
C LYS A 175 15.63 -10.96 6.62
N LYS A 176 14.94 -11.31 7.69
CA LYS A 176 15.53 -12.20 8.69
C LYS A 176 15.50 -13.63 8.12
N ASP A 177 16.66 -14.26 8.06
CA ASP A 177 16.72 -15.68 7.75
C ASP A 177 15.82 -16.45 8.71
N THR A 178 14.88 -17.21 8.16
CA THR A 178 14.08 -18.12 8.97
C THR A 178 15.02 -19.23 9.42
N ILE A 179 15.53 -19.13 10.66
CA ILE A 179 16.26 -20.25 11.27
C ILE A 179 15.24 -21.37 11.40
N ILE A 180 15.30 -22.32 10.47
CA ILE A 180 14.56 -23.59 10.57
C ILE A 180 15.27 -24.37 11.66
N SER A 181 14.73 -24.34 12.88
CA SER A 181 15.16 -25.15 14.03
C SER A 181 14.49 -26.51 13.98
#